data_ba709f164ba9facc40a5868b2e1699d7
#
_entry.id   ba709f164ba9facc40a5868b2e1699d7
#
_cell.length_a   1.000
_cell.length_b   1.000
_cell.length_c   1.000
_cell.angle_alpha   90.00
_cell.angle_beta   90.00
_cell.angle_gamma   90.00
#
_symmetry.space_group_name_H-M   'P 1'
#
loop_
_entity.id
_entity.type
_entity.pdbx_description
1 polymer ?
#
loop_
_entity_poly.entity_id
_entity_poly.type
_entity_poly.pdbx_seq_one_letter_code
_entity_poly.pdbx_strand_id
1 'polypeptide(L)'
;ITIIDNSFSSIGRAVMWGRSLYQNIQRFLLFQLTVNVAACFIVLIGAFMGTESPLTVTQMLWVNLIMDTFAALALASLPPSAMVMKEKPRSREANIITKPMMWQIFGVGIFFVLLMFGLVQYFKHADVTSLADFSFAEYFKNYFNFKASQGISALEQTYIFTIFVFLQFWNLFNAKAFHSEGSAFKGLFRKDVIAGFGLALFVIVAGQLLIVSFGGEMFNVAAMSAKDWMYIVLGTLPVFIIGEAMRMVKKL
;
A
#
# COMPACT_ATOMS: atom_id res chain seq x y z
N ILE A 1 -22.03 -19.33 16.95
CA ILE A 1 -22.54 -18.15 17.68
C ILE A 1 -23.65 -18.66 18.61
N THR A 2 -23.49 -18.42 19.91
CA THR A 2 -24.52 -18.72 20.90
C THR A 2 -25.34 -17.45 21.13
N ILE A 3 -26.65 -17.54 20.95
CA ILE A 3 -27.58 -16.43 21.18
C ILE A 3 -28.08 -16.57 22.62
N ILE A 4 -27.83 -15.57 23.44
CA ILE A 4 -28.15 -15.57 24.86
C ILE A 4 -29.52 -14.92 25.12
N ASP A 5 -29.97 -14.07 24.19
CA ASP A 5 -31.27 -13.43 24.22
C ASP A 5 -32.20 -14.07 23.17
N ASN A 6 -33.53 -14.03 23.43
CA ASN A 6 -34.52 -14.53 22.49
C ASN A 6 -34.89 -13.52 21.39
N SER A 7 -33.97 -12.62 21.04
CA SER A 7 -34.22 -11.53 20.11
C SER A 7 -33.77 -11.89 18.69
N PHE A 8 -34.72 -11.86 17.74
CA PHE A 8 -34.40 -12.02 16.30
C PHE A 8 -33.49 -10.91 15.79
N SER A 9 -33.52 -9.72 16.38
CA SER A 9 -32.63 -8.61 16.01
C SER A 9 -31.14 -8.93 16.30
N SER A 10 -30.87 -9.75 17.31
CA SER A 10 -29.50 -10.19 17.64
C SER A 10 -28.94 -11.13 16.59
N ILE A 11 -29.79 -11.99 16.00
CA ILE A 11 -29.41 -12.83 14.85
C ILE A 11 -29.02 -11.95 13.65
N GLY A 12 -29.88 -10.98 13.32
CA GLY A 12 -29.61 -10.04 12.21
C GLY A 12 -28.29 -9.27 12.40
N ARG A 13 -28.02 -8.77 13.62
CA ARG A 13 -26.76 -8.12 13.97
C ARG A 13 -25.55 -9.06 13.84
N ALA A 14 -25.66 -10.29 14.32
CA ALA A 14 -24.60 -11.28 14.20
C ALA A 14 -24.25 -11.59 12.74
N VAL A 15 -25.24 -11.75 11.89
CA VAL A 15 -25.06 -11.92 10.44
C VAL A 15 -24.38 -10.71 9.81
N MET A 16 -24.81 -9.49 10.15
CA MET A 16 -24.21 -8.26 9.66
C MET A 16 -22.72 -8.16 10.05
N TRP A 17 -22.39 -8.45 11.30
CA TRP A 17 -21.01 -8.46 11.78
C TRP A 17 -20.17 -9.52 11.08
N GLY A 18 -20.64 -10.74 10.93
CA GLY A 18 -19.93 -11.83 10.24
C GLY A 18 -19.65 -11.48 8.78
N ARG A 19 -20.61 -10.92 8.06
CA ARG A 19 -20.42 -10.49 6.67
C ARG A 19 -19.45 -9.31 6.56
N SER A 20 -19.52 -8.35 7.49
CA SER A 20 -18.59 -7.21 7.52
C SER A 20 -17.17 -7.64 7.84
N LEU A 21 -16.99 -8.56 8.80
CA LEU A 21 -15.69 -9.14 9.11
C LEU A 21 -15.08 -9.83 7.88
N TYR A 22 -15.89 -10.58 7.15
CA TYR A 22 -15.44 -11.21 5.90
C TYR A 22 -14.95 -10.18 4.87
N GLN A 23 -15.67 -9.07 4.67
CA GLN A 23 -15.23 -7.98 3.78
C GLN A 23 -13.93 -7.33 4.29
N ASN A 24 -13.76 -7.18 5.60
CA ASN A 24 -12.53 -6.63 6.18
C ASN A 24 -11.33 -7.56 5.94
N ILE A 25 -11.53 -8.89 6.04
CA ILE A 25 -10.51 -9.88 5.67
C ILE A 25 -10.15 -9.77 4.19
N GLN A 26 -11.13 -9.60 3.30
CA GLN A 26 -10.85 -9.42 1.87
C GLN A 26 -10.06 -8.13 1.59
N ARG A 27 -10.37 -7.02 2.27
CA ARG A 27 -9.62 -5.76 2.17
C ARG A 27 -8.16 -5.93 2.61
N PHE A 28 -7.97 -6.63 3.72
CA PHE A 28 -6.63 -6.95 4.21
C PHE A 28 -5.86 -7.83 3.22
N LEU A 29 -6.45 -8.93 2.75
CA LEU A 29 -5.81 -9.81 1.77
C LEU A 29 -5.49 -9.08 0.47
N LEU A 30 -6.38 -8.20 0.00
CA LEU A 30 -6.15 -7.37 -1.17
C LEU A 30 -4.91 -6.50 -1.00
N PHE A 31 -4.80 -5.81 0.14
CA PHE A 31 -3.66 -4.98 0.48
C PHE A 31 -2.38 -5.82 0.58
N GLN A 32 -2.37 -6.81 1.45
CA GLN A 32 -1.22 -7.66 1.75
C GLN A 32 -0.65 -8.34 0.50
N LEU A 33 -1.50 -8.95 -0.32
CA LEU A 33 -1.04 -9.64 -1.53
C LEU A 33 -0.49 -8.66 -2.57
N THR A 34 -1.07 -7.46 -2.68
CA THR A 34 -0.54 -6.42 -3.59
C THR A 34 0.87 -5.99 -3.15
N VAL A 35 1.09 -5.75 -1.85
CA VAL A 35 2.41 -5.39 -1.29
C VAL A 35 3.42 -6.50 -1.56
N ASN A 36 3.07 -7.74 -1.21
CA ASN A 36 3.98 -8.89 -1.35
C ASN A 36 4.33 -9.18 -2.81
N VAL A 37 3.35 -9.13 -3.71
CA VAL A 37 3.60 -9.30 -5.16
C VAL A 37 4.55 -8.21 -5.64
N ALA A 38 4.30 -6.94 -5.33
CA ALA A 38 5.17 -5.84 -5.73
C ALA A 38 6.60 -6.03 -5.18
N ALA A 39 6.73 -6.28 -3.88
CA ALA A 39 8.01 -6.45 -3.21
C ALA A 39 8.83 -7.62 -3.77
N CYS A 40 8.20 -8.81 -3.93
CA CYS A 40 8.86 -9.98 -4.50
C CYS A 40 9.37 -9.72 -5.92
N PHE A 41 8.57 -9.10 -6.78
CA PHE A 41 9.00 -8.82 -8.16
C PHE A 41 10.06 -7.75 -8.23
N ILE A 42 10.04 -6.72 -7.39
CA ILE A 42 11.07 -5.68 -7.32
C ILE A 42 12.43 -6.31 -6.97
N VAL A 43 12.45 -7.16 -5.94
CA VAL A 43 13.68 -7.85 -5.52
C VAL A 43 14.15 -8.84 -6.58
N LEU A 44 13.22 -9.62 -7.16
CA LEU A 44 13.52 -10.59 -8.22
C LEU A 44 14.12 -9.91 -9.46
N ILE A 45 13.53 -8.83 -9.93
CA ILE A 45 14.06 -8.07 -11.08
C ILE A 45 15.44 -7.50 -10.76
N GLY A 46 15.66 -6.94 -9.55
CA GLY A 46 16.95 -6.48 -9.10
C GLY A 46 18.00 -7.58 -9.16
N ALA A 47 17.68 -8.79 -8.68
CA ALA A 47 18.57 -9.94 -8.72
C ALA A 47 18.90 -10.38 -10.16
N PHE A 48 17.93 -10.44 -11.06
CA PHE A 48 18.17 -10.78 -12.48
C PHE A 48 19.03 -9.73 -13.21
N MET A 49 18.96 -8.48 -12.77
CA MET A 49 19.78 -7.41 -13.34
C MET A 49 21.20 -7.37 -12.79
N GLY A 50 21.56 -8.29 -11.88
CA GLY A 50 22.90 -8.33 -11.26
C GLY A 50 23.18 -7.08 -10.40
N THR A 51 22.15 -6.44 -9.88
CA THR A 51 22.27 -5.23 -9.06
C THR A 51 22.06 -5.56 -7.60
N GLU A 52 22.60 -4.73 -6.72
CA GLU A 52 22.22 -4.77 -5.31
C GLU A 52 20.70 -4.65 -5.17
N SER A 53 20.16 -5.32 -4.15
CA SER A 53 18.72 -5.30 -3.92
C SER A 53 18.22 -3.86 -3.75
N PRO A 54 17.21 -3.43 -4.51
CA PRO A 54 16.64 -2.08 -4.38
C PRO A 54 16.07 -1.79 -2.98
N LEU A 55 15.70 -2.84 -2.25
CA LEU A 55 15.24 -2.78 -0.87
C LEU A 55 16.10 -3.72 -0.02
N THR A 56 16.61 -3.23 1.10
CA THR A 56 17.38 -4.06 2.04
C THR A 56 16.47 -5.00 2.83
N VAL A 57 17.05 -6.04 3.43
CA VAL A 57 16.31 -7.00 4.26
C VAL A 57 15.61 -6.28 5.43
N THR A 58 16.28 -5.32 6.07
CA THR A 58 15.72 -4.53 7.18
C THR A 58 14.55 -3.65 6.74
N GLN A 59 14.64 -3.03 5.55
CA GLN A 59 13.55 -2.28 4.94
C GLN A 59 12.34 -3.17 4.62
N MET A 60 12.59 -4.37 4.07
CA MET A 60 11.55 -5.36 3.82
C MET A 60 10.88 -5.87 5.11
N LEU A 61 11.66 -6.06 6.19
CA LEU A 61 11.12 -6.42 7.49
C LEU A 61 10.23 -5.30 8.06
N TRP A 62 10.62 -4.04 7.90
CA TRP A 62 9.77 -2.91 8.28
C TRP A 62 8.43 -2.95 7.56
N VAL A 63 8.44 -3.11 6.25
CA VAL A 63 7.21 -3.14 5.45
C VAL A 63 6.35 -4.35 5.82
N ASN A 64 6.92 -5.55 5.76
CA ASN A 64 6.14 -6.79 5.87
C ASN A 64 5.75 -7.15 7.32
N LEU A 65 6.53 -6.74 8.32
CA LEU A 65 6.23 -7.08 9.71
C LEU A 65 5.48 -5.95 10.40
N ILE A 66 5.98 -4.73 10.34
CA ILE A 66 5.42 -3.60 11.12
C ILE A 66 4.29 -2.93 10.35
N MET A 67 4.56 -2.43 9.14
CA MET A 67 3.55 -1.72 8.36
C MET A 67 2.34 -2.62 8.05
N ASP A 68 2.55 -3.86 7.64
CA ASP A 68 1.47 -4.81 7.35
C ASP A 68 0.65 -5.17 8.59
N THR A 69 1.28 -5.30 9.77
CA THR A 69 0.55 -5.54 11.02
C THR A 69 -0.38 -4.37 11.34
N PHE A 70 0.10 -3.13 11.25
CA PHE A 70 -0.75 -1.97 11.49
C PHE A 70 -1.80 -1.79 10.40
N ALA A 71 -1.50 -2.08 9.15
CA ALA A 71 -2.48 -2.10 8.07
C ALA A 71 -3.57 -3.15 8.29
N ALA A 72 -3.20 -4.34 8.77
CA ALA A 72 -4.14 -5.39 9.15
C ALA A 72 -5.08 -4.93 10.27
N LEU A 73 -4.54 -4.34 11.34
CA LEU A 73 -5.32 -3.77 12.44
C LEU A 73 -6.26 -2.66 11.95
N ALA A 74 -5.76 -1.78 11.07
CA ALA A 74 -6.54 -0.71 10.47
C ALA A 74 -7.76 -1.23 9.71
N LEU A 75 -7.55 -2.21 8.84
CA LEU A 75 -8.61 -2.77 7.99
C LEU A 75 -9.56 -3.69 8.77
N ALA A 76 -9.04 -4.44 9.78
CA ALA A 76 -9.85 -5.29 10.65
C ALA A 76 -10.77 -4.46 11.58
N SER A 77 -10.33 -3.28 12.00
CA SER A 77 -11.08 -2.40 12.91
C SER A 77 -12.23 -1.63 12.24
N LEU A 78 -12.40 -1.76 10.92
CA LEU A 78 -13.47 -1.06 10.21
C LEU A 78 -14.85 -1.52 10.72
N PRO A 79 -15.76 -0.57 11.03
CA PRO A 79 -17.06 -0.89 11.59
C PRO A 79 -17.94 -1.64 10.59
N PRO A 80 -18.91 -2.42 11.08
CA PRO A 80 -19.84 -3.13 10.23
C PRO A 80 -20.68 -2.18 9.39
N SER A 81 -20.98 -2.59 8.16
CA SER A 81 -21.79 -1.84 7.22
C SER A 81 -23.17 -2.51 7.04
N ALA A 82 -24.24 -1.75 7.17
CA ALA A 82 -25.60 -2.24 6.88
C ALA A 82 -25.77 -2.66 5.39
N MET A 83 -24.90 -2.18 4.50
CA MET A 83 -24.93 -2.53 3.07
C MET A 83 -24.69 -4.02 2.82
N VAL A 84 -23.93 -4.70 3.71
CA VAL A 84 -23.68 -6.15 3.57
C VAL A 84 -24.95 -6.99 3.67
N MET A 85 -26.00 -6.45 4.28
CA MET A 85 -27.29 -7.16 4.40
C MET A 85 -28.10 -7.18 3.09
N LYS A 86 -27.77 -6.28 2.14
CA LYS A 86 -28.38 -6.26 0.81
C LYS A 86 -27.71 -7.28 -0.15
N GLU A 87 -26.55 -7.78 0.20
CA GLU A 87 -25.83 -8.76 -0.60
C GLU A 87 -26.47 -10.15 -0.50
N LYS A 88 -26.45 -10.89 -1.60
CA LYS A 88 -26.92 -12.28 -1.62
C LYS A 88 -26.04 -13.16 -0.70
N PRO A 89 -26.62 -14.21 -0.08
CA PRO A 89 -25.84 -15.19 0.66
C PRO A 89 -24.73 -15.78 -0.21
N ARG A 90 -23.55 -15.92 0.37
CA ARG A 90 -22.40 -16.46 -0.31
C ARG A 90 -22.42 -17.98 -0.32
N SER A 91 -21.96 -18.61 -1.43
CA SER A 91 -21.74 -20.05 -1.46
C SER A 91 -20.64 -20.46 -0.47
N ARG A 92 -20.76 -21.63 0.13
CA ARG A 92 -19.74 -22.20 1.02
C ARG A 92 -18.43 -22.54 0.30
N GLU A 93 -18.52 -22.84 -0.99
CA GLU A 93 -17.37 -23.20 -1.85
C GLU A 93 -16.70 -21.96 -2.48
N ALA A 94 -17.23 -20.77 -2.26
CA ALA A 94 -16.69 -19.58 -2.89
C ALA A 94 -15.32 -19.20 -2.32
N ASN A 95 -14.33 -18.99 -3.20
CA ASN A 95 -12.99 -18.56 -2.82
C ASN A 95 -13.00 -17.20 -2.12
N ILE A 96 -12.10 -16.99 -1.16
CA ILE A 96 -11.93 -15.71 -0.47
C ILE A 96 -11.42 -14.65 -1.46
N ILE A 97 -10.45 -15.03 -2.30
CA ILE A 97 -9.91 -14.17 -3.35
C ILE A 97 -10.80 -14.29 -4.57
N THR A 98 -11.47 -13.20 -4.89
CA THR A 98 -12.35 -13.13 -6.05
C THR A 98 -11.59 -12.71 -7.32
N LYS A 99 -12.16 -12.98 -8.50
CA LYS A 99 -11.57 -12.53 -9.78
C LYS A 99 -11.28 -11.01 -9.81
N PRO A 100 -12.21 -10.12 -9.36
CA PRO A 100 -11.91 -8.69 -9.27
C PRO A 100 -10.73 -8.37 -8.34
N MET A 101 -10.59 -9.08 -7.21
CA MET A 101 -9.43 -8.93 -6.33
C MET A 101 -8.14 -9.31 -7.03
N MET A 102 -8.10 -10.44 -7.73
CA MET A 102 -6.93 -10.87 -8.49
C MET A 102 -6.51 -9.82 -9.51
N TRP A 103 -7.45 -9.29 -10.29
CA TRP A 103 -7.16 -8.22 -11.25
C TRP A 103 -6.59 -6.97 -10.58
N GLN A 104 -7.11 -6.60 -9.43
CA GLN A 104 -6.61 -5.45 -8.69
C GLN A 104 -5.23 -5.72 -8.08
N ILE A 105 -5.00 -6.90 -7.48
CA ILE A 105 -3.69 -7.31 -6.92
C ILE A 105 -2.61 -7.27 -7.99
N PHE A 106 -2.82 -7.95 -9.11
CA PHE A 106 -1.83 -8.00 -10.17
C PHE A 106 -1.72 -6.67 -10.91
N GLY A 107 -2.82 -5.98 -11.18
CA GLY A 107 -2.81 -4.69 -11.87
C GLY A 107 -2.05 -3.62 -11.10
N VAL A 108 -2.37 -3.45 -9.81
CA VAL A 108 -1.69 -2.48 -8.95
C VAL A 108 -0.27 -2.94 -8.62
N GLY A 109 -0.08 -4.25 -8.36
CA GLY A 109 1.24 -4.82 -8.09
C GLY A 109 2.20 -4.63 -9.26
N ILE A 110 1.79 -4.96 -10.48
CA ILE A 110 2.61 -4.76 -11.70
C ILE A 110 2.88 -3.27 -11.92
N PHE A 111 1.89 -2.40 -11.72
CA PHE A 111 2.10 -0.96 -11.82
C PHE A 111 3.19 -0.48 -10.87
N PHE A 112 3.17 -0.93 -9.60
CA PHE A 112 4.21 -0.58 -8.63
C PHE A 112 5.58 -1.14 -9.04
N VAL A 113 5.62 -2.36 -9.54
CA VAL A 113 6.87 -2.97 -10.04
C VAL A 113 7.45 -2.16 -11.18
N LEU A 114 6.65 -1.80 -12.18
CA LEU A 114 7.10 -1.01 -13.33
C LEU A 114 7.59 0.38 -12.90
N LEU A 115 6.86 1.05 -12.02
CA LEU A 115 7.26 2.36 -11.51
C LEU A 115 8.58 2.28 -10.73
N MET A 116 8.69 1.32 -9.81
CA MET A 116 9.89 1.14 -8.99
C MET A 116 11.09 0.72 -9.83
N PHE A 117 10.88 -0.15 -10.82
CA PHE A 117 11.92 -0.52 -11.78
C PHE A 117 12.48 0.69 -12.51
N GLY A 118 11.61 1.55 -13.03
CA GLY A 118 12.03 2.78 -13.68
C GLY A 118 12.80 3.73 -12.76
N LEU A 119 12.38 3.84 -11.49
CA LEU A 119 13.09 4.65 -10.48
C LEU A 119 14.49 4.08 -10.19
N VAL A 120 14.62 2.77 -10.04
CA VAL A 120 15.93 2.11 -9.85
C VAL A 120 16.84 2.39 -11.04
N GLN A 121 16.33 2.28 -12.27
CA GLN A 121 17.12 2.56 -13.48
C GLN A 121 17.48 4.05 -13.59
N TYR A 122 16.57 4.93 -13.19
CA TYR A 122 16.82 6.37 -13.15
C TYR A 122 17.97 6.70 -12.18
N PHE A 123 17.89 6.28 -10.93
CA PHE A 123 18.89 6.56 -9.91
C PHE A 123 20.26 5.91 -10.21
N LYS A 124 20.30 4.80 -10.92
CA LYS A 124 21.56 4.18 -11.38
C LYS A 124 22.33 5.00 -12.41
N HIS A 125 21.65 5.86 -13.16
CA HIS A 125 22.24 6.58 -14.28
C HIS A 125 22.18 8.11 -14.12
N ALA A 126 21.55 8.59 -13.06
CA ALA A 126 21.45 9.99 -12.72
C ALA A 126 21.96 10.18 -11.28
N ASP A 127 22.95 11.03 -11.08
CA ASP A 127 23.42 11.40 -9.74
C ASP A 127 22.44 12.42 -9.16
N VAL A 128 21.56 11.94 -8.25
CA VAL A 128 20.42 12.72 -7.72
C VAL A 128 20.71 13.12 -6.29
N THR A 129 20.98 14.38 -6.07
CA THR A 129 21.18 14.96 -4.73
C THR A 129 19.86 15.43 -4.08
N SER A 130 18.84 15.71 -4.88
CA SER A 130 17.49 16.08 -4.41
C SER A 130 16.44 15.65 -5.43
N LEU A 131 15.26 15.26 -4.95
CA LEU A 131 14.11 14.95 -5.82
C LEU A 131 13.55 16.19 -6.55
N ALA A 132 14.00 17.39 -6.20
CA ALA A 132 13.68 18.60 -6.96
C ALA A 132 14.23 18.54 -8.39
N ASP A 133 15.33 17.83 -8.59
CA ASP A 133 16.01 17.69 -9.88
C ASP A 133 15.48 16.53 -10.73
N PHE A 134 14.41 15.87 -10.27
CA PHE A 134 13.81 14.73 -10.96
C PHE A 134 13.32 15.13 -12.35
N SER A 135 13.80 14.42 -13.37
CA SER A 135 13.41 14.64 -14.76
C SER A 135 12.66 13.45 -15.35
N PHE A 136 11.40 13.66 -15.73
CA PHE A 136 10.61 12.63 -16.42
C PHE A 136 11.26 12.20 -17.74
N ALA A 137 11.90 13.13 -18.46
CA ALA A 137 12.57 12.81 -19.72
C ALA A 137 13.73 11.85 -19.51
N GLU A 138 14.54 12.07 -18.47
CA GLU A 138 15.64 11.17 -18.11
C GLU A 138 15.15 9.85 -17.51
N TYR A 139 14.06 9.87 -16.74
CA TYR A 139 13.41 8.67 -16.25
C TYR A 139 13.02 7.72 -17.39
N PHE A 140 12.33 8.20 -18.41
CA PHE A 140 11.95 7.38 -19.56
C PHE A 140 13.14 7.01 -20.46
N LYS A 141 14.12 7.90 -20.61
CA LYS A 141 15.35 7.61 -21.35
C LYS A 141 16.14 6.47 -20.73
N ASN A 142 16.24 6.45 -19.40
CA ASN A 142 17.01 5.46 -18.66
C ASN A 142 16.23 4.19 -18.34
N TYR A 143 14.93 4.14 -18.59
CA TYR A 143 14.05 3.03 -18.21
C TYR A 143 14.58 1.67 -18.72
N PHE A 144 15.10 1.60 -19.93
CA PHE A 144 15.69 0.40 -20.54
C PHE A 144 17.22 0.53 -20.72
N ASN A 145 17.88 1.34 -19.90
CA ASN A 145 19.33 1.50 -19.97
C ASN A 145 20.00 0.43 -19.09
N PHE A 146 20.52 -0.64 -19.72
CA PHE A 146 21.21 -1.75 -19.05
C PHE A 146 22.74 -1.64 -19.11
N LYS A 147 23.28 -0.47 -19.41
CA LYS A 147 24.71 -0.23 -19.40
C LYS A 147 25.25 -0.29 -17.96
N ALA A 148 26.57 -0.52 -17.84
CA ALA A 148 27.25 -0.40 -16.56
C ALA A 148 26.99 0.99 -15.98
N SER A 149 26.58 1.03 -14.72
CA SER A 149 26.15 2.24 -14.02
C SER A 149 26.95 2.42 -12.73
N GLN A 150 26.87 3.60 -12.16
CA GLN A 150 27.29 3.83 -10.78
C GLN A 150 26.37 3.03 -9.84
N GLY A 151 26.84 2.69 -8.65
CA GLY A 151 25.99 2.10 -7.61
C GLY A 151 24.90 3.08 -7.18
N ILE A 152 23.89 2.60 -6.47
CA ILE A 152 22.85 3.43 -5.87
C ILE A 152 23.40 3.97 -4.53
N SER A 153 23.39 5.28 -4.33
CA SER A 153 23.79 5.91 -3.07
C SER A 153 22.78 5.61 -1.94
N ALA A 154 23.21 5.76 -0.68
CA ALA A 154 22.31 5.58 0.48
C ALA A 154 21.10 6.54 0.44
N LEU A 155 21.27 7.75 -0.10
CA LEU A 155 20.19 8.73 -0.25
C LEU A 155 19.17 8.26 -1.31
N GLU A 156 19.65 7.82 -2.47
CA GLU A 156 18.77 7.29 -3.53
C GLU A 156 18.05 6.03 -3.09
N GLN A 157 18.72 5.16 -2.32
CA GLN A 157 18.07 3.99 -1.72
C GLN A 157 17.00 4.40 -0.71
N THR A 158 17.22 5.48 0.04
CA THR A 158 16.21 6.06 0.93
C THR A 158 15.01 6.58 0.15
N TYR A 159 15.21 7.21 -1.01
CA TYR A 159 14.13 7.63 -1.90
C TYR A 159 13.32 6.42 -2.38
N ILE A 160 13.98 5.38 -2.91
CA ILE A 160 13.33 4.15 -3.37
C ILE A 160 12.48 3.53 -2.26
N PHE A 161 13.06 3.36 -1.07
CA PHE A 161 12.37 2.78 0.08
C PHE A 161 11.17 3.63 0.52
N THR A 162 11.35 4.95 0.65
CA THR A 162 10.28 5.83 1.11
C THR A 162 9.16 5.96 0.08
N ILE A 163 9.48 6.04 -1.21
CA ILE A 163 8.49 6.00 -2.29
C ILE A 163 7.68 4.70 -2.22
N PHE A 164 8.34 3.55 -2.05
CA PHE A 164 7.66 2.27 -1.92
C PHE A 164 6.67 2.25 -0.74
N VAL A 165 7.09 2.74 0.44
CA VAL A 165 6.21 2.84 1.62
C VAL A 165 5.02 3.76 1.36
N PHE A 166 5.20 4.92 0.72
CA PHE A 166 4.09 5.83 0.43
C PHE A 166 3.17 5.34 -0.69
N LEU A 167 3.65 4.57 -1.66
CA LEU A 167 2.79 3.86 -2.61
C LEU A 167 1.85 2.90 -1.87
N GLN A 168 2.37 2.14 -0.89
CA GLN A 168 1.56 1.25 -0.06
C GLN A 168 0.63 2.02 0.88
N PHE A 169 1.09 3.13 1.44
CA PHE A 169 0.26 4.01 2.26
C PHE A 169 -1.01 4.46 1.51
N TRP A 170 -0.87 4.94 0.28
CA TRP A 170 -2.01 5.32 -0.56
C TRP A 170 -2.85 4.11 -0.98
N ASN A 171 -2.21 2.98 -1.24
CA ASN A 171 -2.90 1.73 -1.55
C ASN A 171 -3.75 1.22 -0.38
N LEU A 172 -3.38 1.51 0.87
CA LEU A 172 -4.19 1.17 2.04
C LEU A 172 -5.56 1.86 2.02
N PHE A 173 -5.63 3.12 1.56
CA PHE A 173 -6.91 3.80 1.33
C PHE A 173 -7.73 3.14 0.22
N ASN A 174 -7.07 2.72 -0.85
CA ASN A 174 -7.74 2.01 -1.93
C ASN A 174 -8.30 0.65 -1.46
N ALA A 175 -7.55 -0.07 -0.63
CA ALA A 175 -8.01 -1.33 -0.02
C ALA A 175 -9.18 -1.09 0.96
N LYS A 176 -9.13 -0.03 1.80
CA LYS A 176 -10.26 0.36 2.66
C LYS A 176 -11.53 0.59 1.86
N ALA A 177 -11.43 1.21 0.70
CA ALA A 177 -12.55 1.52 -0.16
C ALA A 177 -13.08 0.32 -0.97
N PHE A 178 -12.39 -0.81 -0.97
CA PHE A 178 -12.87 -2.02 -1.63
C PHE A 178 -14.21 -2.46 -1.02
N HIS A 179 -15.19 -2.82 -1.83
CA HIS A 179 -16.59 -3.06 -1.47
C HIS A 179 -17.36 -1.83 -0.95
N SER A 180 -16.83 -0.62 -1.05
CA SER A 180 -17.58 0.57 -0.72
C SER A 180 -18.06 1.31 -1.97
N GLU A 181 -19.29 1.80 -1.95
CA GLU A 181 -19.86 2.60 -3.04
C GLU A 181 -19.43 4.08 -2.98
N GLY A 182 -18.52 4.43 -2.09
CA GLY A 182 -18.13 5.81 -1.83
C GLY A 182 -16.62 6.04 -1.93
N SER A 183 -16.24 7.31 -1.76
CA SER A 183 -14.86 7.71 -1.62
C SER A 183 -14.18 6.98 -0.45
N ALA A 184 -12.88 6.71 -0.58
CA ALA A 184 -12.08 6.14 0.50
C ALA A 184 -12.03 7.04 1.74
N PHE A 185 -12.29 8.35 1.60
CA PHE A 185 -12.43 9.27 2.73
C PHE A 185 -13.75 9.13 3.47
N LYS A 186 -14.77 8.50 2.88
CA LYS A 186 -16.07 8.35 3.53
C LYS A 186 -15.91 7.60 4.87
N GLY A 187 -16.42 8.21 5.93
CA GLY A 187 -16.37 7.67 7.28
C GLY A 187 -15.00 7.70 7.95
N LEU A 188 -13.95 8.29 7.35
CA LEU A 188 -12.61 8.35 7.93
C LEU A 188 -12.60 9.11 9.27
N PHE A 189 -13.43 10.16 9.38
CA PHE A 189 -13.51 11.01 10.58
C PHE A 189 -14.47 10.49 11.66
N ARG A 190 -14.98 9.28 11.53
CA ARG A 190 -15.74 8.64 12.60
C ARG A 190 -14.78 8.24 13.73
N LYS A 191 -15.18 8.44 14.98
CA LYS A 191 -14.35 8.17 16.16
C LYS A 191 -13.82 6.73 16.20
N ASP A 192 -14.68 5.77 15.86
CA ASP A 192 -14.36 4.35 15.80
C ASP A 192 -13.35 4.00 14.68
N VAL A 193 -13.39 4.71 13.56
CA VAL A 193 -12.41 4.54 12.44
C VAL A 193 -11.10 5.25 12.75
N ILE A 194 -11.14 6.45 13.32
CA ILE A 194 -9.91 7.18 13.69
C ILE A 194 -9.10 6.38 14.71
N ALA A 195 -9.73 5.77 15.70
CA ALA A 195 -9.05 5.00 16.74
C ALA A 195 -8.26 3.80 16.18
N GLY A 196 -8.74 3.13 15.14
CA GLY A 196 -8.06 2.00 14.53
C GLY A 196 -7.25 2.42 13.29
N PHE A 197 -7.96 2.86 12.25
CA PHE A 197 -7.36 3.19 10.96
C PHE A 197 -6.45 4.42 11.04
N GLY A 198 -6.88 5.48 11.73
CA GLY A 198 -6.09 6.71 11.90
C GLY A 198 -4.82 6.47 12.72
N LEU A 199 -4.90 5.69 13.80
CA LEU A 199 -3.73 5.31 14.59
C LEU A 199 -2.71 4.53 13.73
N ALA A 200 -3.17 3.58 12.92
CA ALA A 200 -2.28 2.81 12.05
C ALA A 200 -1.58 3.71 11.01
N LEU A 201 -2.31 4.64 10.38
CA LEU A 201 -1.72 5.61 9.47
C LEU A 201 -0.65 6.46 10.15
N PHE A 202 -0.95 6.92 11.37
CA PHE A 202 0.01 7.70 12.17
C PHE A 202 1.27 6.89 12.48
N VAL A 203 1.14 5.63 12.92
CA VAL A 203 2.28 4.76 13.22
C VAL A 203 3.13 4.50 11.98
N ILE A 204 2.51 4.25 10.81
CA ILE A 204 3.24 4.03 9.56
C ILE A 204 4.06 5.28 9.19
N VAL A 205 3.44 6.46 9.22
CA VAL A 205 4.13 7.71 8.85
C VAL A 205 5.20 8.09 9.88
N ALA A 206 4.86 8.05 11.17
CA ALA A 206 5.80 8.36 12.24
C ALA A 206 6.98 7.37 12.26
N GLY A 207 6.72 6.08 12.08
CA GLY A 207 7.76 5.07 11.99
C GLY A 207 8.68 5.27 10.78
N GLN A 208 8.12 5.61 9.62
CA GLN A 208 8.92 5.90 8.43
C GLN A 208 9.80 7.16 8.64
N LEU A 209 9.26 8.21 9.26
CA LEU A 209 10.03 9.40 9.63
C LEU A 209 11.16 9.05 10.60
N LEU A 210 10.90 8.25 11.62
CA LEU A 210 11.90 7.82 12.60
C LEU A 210 13.01 6.99 11.94
N ILE A 211 12.66 6.03 11.08
CA ILE A 211 13.64 5.19 10.38
C ILE A 211 14.54 6.04 9.48
N VAL A 212 13.96 6.91 8.67
CA VAL A 212 14.74 7.75 7.75
C VAL A 212 15.61 8.75 8.50
N SER A 213 15.14 9.26 9.68
CA SER A 213 15.90 10.23 10.46
C SER A 213 16.98 9.63 11.35
N PHE A 214 16.77 8.40 11.85
CA PHE A 214 17.63 7.79 12.87
C PHE A 214 18.11 6.37 12.53
N GLY A 215 17.60 5.75 11.48
CA GLY A 215 17.89 4.37 11.11
C GLY A 215 19.32 4.13 10.60
N GLY A 216 19.94 5.15 10.00
CA GLY A 216 21.34 5.14 9.57
C GLY A 216 21.75 3.88 8.81
N GLU A 217 22.90 3.32 9.19
CA GLU A 217 23.45 2.12 8.55
C GLU A 217 22.57 0.86 8.70
N MET A 218 21.83 0.74 9.81
CA MET A 218 20.96 -0.43 10.05
C MET A 218 19.90 -0.61 8.97
N PHE A 219 19.33 0.50 8.51
CA PHE A 219 18.33 0.51 7.44
C PHE A 219 18.91 0.93 6.09
N ASN A 220 20.21 1.24 6.05
CA ASN A 220 20.88 1.82 4.88
C ASN A 220 20.10 3.04 4.35
N VAL A 221 19.85 4.01 5.24
CA VAL A 221 19.11 5.23 4.95
C VAL A 221 19.95 6.47 5.29
N ALA A 222 19.73 7.50 4.49
CA ALA A 222 20.28 8.85 4.72
C ALA A 222 19.14 9.83 5.00
N ALA A 223 19.43 10.85 5.81
CA ALA A 223 18.46 11.90 6.11
C ALA A 223 18.04 12.65 4.85
N MET A 224 16.74 12.83 4.67
CA MET A 224 16.15 13.56 3.54
C MET A 224 15.73 14.96 3.94
N SER A 225 15.73 15.88 2.97
CA SER A 225 15.21 17.22 3.18
C SER A 225 13.66 17.22 3.30
N ALA A 226 13.09 18.23 3.96
CA ALA A 226 11.63 18.40 4.02
C ALA A 226 11.00 18.57 2.63
N LYS A 227 11.73 19.11 1.67
CA LYS A 227 11.28 19.24 0.28
C LYS A 227 11.16 17.87 -0.39
N ASP A 228 12.13 16.97 -0.18
CA ASP A 228 12.10 15.62 -0.74
C ASP A 228 10.92 14.82 -0.19
N TRP A 229 10.61 14.95 1.11
CA TRP A 229 9.41 14.37 1.71
C TRP A 229 8.13 14.85 1.03
N MET A 230 8.03 16.16 0.77
CA MET A 230 6.87 16.73 0.05
C MET A 230 6.76 16.16 -1.37
N TYR A 231 7.87 16.07 -2.11
CA TYR A 231 7.88 15.49 -3.46
C TYR A 231 7.46 14.02 -3.46
N ILE A 232 7.90 13.22 -2.48
CA ILE A 232 7.49 11.82 -2.36
C ILE A 232 6.00 11.71 -2.10
N VAL A 233 5.47 12.45 -1.11
CA VAL A 233 4.06 12.42 -0.76
C VAL A 233 3.19 12.83 -1.96
N LEU A 234 3.54 13.92 -2.65
CA LEU A 234 2.79 14.41 -3.80
C LEU A 234 2.97 13.51 -5.04
N GLY A 235 4.19 13.01 -5.28
CA GLY A 235 4.50 12.14 -6.42
C GLY A 235 3.84 10.76 -6.34
N THR A 236 3.57 10.27 -5.13
CA THR A 236 2.88 8.98 -4.90
C THR A 236 1.35 9.13 -4.76
N LEU A 237 0.84 10.33 -4.49
CA LEU A 237 -0.59 10.64 -4.36
C LEU A 237 -1.44 10.22 -5.59
N PRO A 238 -0.96 10.25 -6.85
CA PRO A 238 -1.72 9.77 -8.00
C PRO A 238 -2.27 8.36 -7.85
N VAL A 239 -1.62 7.46 -7.10
CA VAL A 239 -2.13 6.11 -6.80
C VAL A 239 -3.50 6.17 -6.13
N PHE A 240 -3.66 7.09 -5.20
CA PHE A 240 -4.94 7.33 -4.52
C PHE A 240 -5.96 7.97 -5.46
N ILE A 241 -5.56 9.00 -6.20
CA ILE A 241 -6.43 9.74 -7.14
C ILE A 241 -6.97 8.81 -8.24
N ILE A 242 -6.13 7.97 -8.82
CA ILE A 242 -6.53 6.98 -9.82
C ILE A 242 -7.54 6.00 -9.23
N GLY A 243 -7.30 5.52 -8.00
CA GLY A 243 -8.23 4.65 -7.30
C GLY A 243 -9.61 5.31 -7.06
N GLU A 244 -9.63 6.59 -6.71
CA GLU A 244 -10.88 7.37 -6.57
C GLU A 244 -11.59 7.56 -7.92
N ALA A 245 -10.85 7.93 -8.96
CA ALA A 245 -11.39 8.10 -10.30
C ALA A 245 -12.01 6.80 -10.84
N MET A 246 -11.35 5.67 -10.69
CA MET A 246 -11.88 4.36 -11.09
C MET A 246 -13.17 3.98 -10.35
N ARG A 247 -13.30 4.37 -9.08
CA ARG A 247 -14.54 4.15 -8.30
C ARG A 247 -15.68 5.04 -8.76
N MET A 248 -15.39 6.29 -9.13
CA MET A 248 -16.39 7.19 -9.70
C MET A 248 -16.94 6.68 -11.04
N VAL A 249 -16.04 6.21 -11.91
CA VAL A 249 -16.44 5.64 -13.23
C VAL A 249 -17.29 4.37 -13.09
N LYS A 250 -17.01 3.52 -12.09
CA LYS A 250 -17.84 2.31 -11.84
C LYS A 250 -19.24 2.60 -11.31
N LYS A 251 -19.53 3.83 -10.91
CA LYS A 251 -20.83 4.28 -10.45
C LYS A 251 -21.73 4.85 -11.56
N LEU A 252 -21.12 5.24 -12.69
CA LEU A 252 -21.81 5.66 -13.92
C LEU A 252 -22.20 4.44 -14.75
#